data_6095de8dac966a0ef5573edfb621d2b5
#
_entry.id   6095de8dac966a0ef5573edfb621d2b5
#
_cell.length_a   1.000
_cell.length_b   1.000
_cell.length_c   1.000
_cell.angle_alpha   90.00
_cell.angle_beta   90.00
_cell.angle_gamma   90.00
#
_symmetry.space_group_name_H-M   'P 1'
#
loop_
_entity.id
_entity.type
_entity.pdbx_description
1 polymer ?
#
loop_
_entity_poly.entity_id
_entity_poly.type
_entity_poly.pdbx_seq_one_letter_code
_entity_poly.pdbx_strand_id
1 'polypeptide(L)'
;MLYWLRISCNLNFVVKGEQNIGSTASIVLSKHQSAWETLAFQKIFPPQVWVLKKELLWVPFFGWGLAMTSPIAINRKAGRKSLEQILIQGLDRLKKGFWIVMFPEGTRTPPGQKGKYHIGGAWVASKTNTQVIPVAHNAGLFWPKNSILKKAGTIQVSIGKPIDVKGKAPNQIIKLTEDW
;
A
#
# COMPACT_ATOMS: atom_id res chain seq x y z
N MET A 1 -7.74 -16.44 -5.14
CA MET A 1 -6.26 -16.46 -5.10
C MET A 1 -5.71 -16.81 -3.73
N LEU A 2 -6.02 -16.10 -2.63
CA LEU A 2 -5.51 -16.43 -1.28
C LEU A 2 -5.89 -17.85 -0.82
N TYR A 3 -7.10 -18.30 -1.14
CA TYR A 3 -7.55 -19.67 -0.89
C TYR A 3 -6.64 -20.71 -1.59
N TRP A 4 -6.30 -20.46 -2.85
CA TRP A 4 -5.39 -21.36 -3.59
C TRP A 4 -3.97 -21.36 -3.02
N LEU A 5 -3.45 -20.22 -2.56
CA LEU A 5 -2.16 -20.15 -1.86
C LEU A 5 -2.15 -20.97 -0.57
N ARG A 6 -3.29 -21.00 0.15
CA ARG A 6 -3.44 -21.83 1.34
C ARG A 6 -3.40 -23.33 1.01
N ILE A 7 -4.13 -23.75 -0.03
CA ILE A 7 -4.19 -25.18 -0.39
C ILE A 7 -2.90 -25.64 -1.05
N SER A 8 -2.42 -24.92 -2.07
CA SER A 8 -1.29 -25.37 -2.90
C SER A 8 0.08 -25.16 -2.25
N CYS A 9 0.22 -24.14 -1.42
CA CYS A 9 1.49 -23.76 -0.82
C CYS A 9 1.48 -23.80 0.72
N ASN A 10 0.37 -24.18 1.35
CA ASN A 10 0.15 -24.06 2.80
C ASN A 10 0.56 -22.70 3.35
N LEU A 11 0.24 -21.63 2.60
CA LEU A 11 0.56 -20.26 2.95
C LEU A 11 -0.68 -19.57 3.52
N ASN A 12 -0.66 -19.36 4.82
CA ASN A 12 -1.73 -18.75 5.61
C ASN A 12 -1.37 -17.29 5.96
N PHE A 13 -2.31 -16.57 6.56
CA PHE A 13 -2.03 -15.25 7.13
C PHE A 13 -2.92 -14.98 8.34
N VAL A 14 -2.42 -14.12 9.23
CA VAL A 14 -3.12 -13.61 10.40
C VAL A 14 -2.98 -12.09 10.39
N VAL A 15 -4.07 -11.40 10.72
CA VAL A 15 -4.10 -9.94 10.81
C VAL A 15 -4.26 -9.55 12.28
N LYS A 16 -3.42 -8.62 12.73
CA LYS A 16 -3.50 -7.98 14.05
C LYS A 16 -3.81 -6.50 13.84
N GLY A 17 -4.67 -5.94 14.68
CA GLY A 17 -5.04 -4.54 14.60
C GLY A 17 -6.18 -4.24 13.62
N GLU A 18 -7.01 -5.21 13.25
CA GLU A 18 -8.19 -5.00 12.39
C GLU A 18 -9.14 -3.94 12.96
N GLN A 19 -9.22 -3.81 14.29
CA GLN A 19 -9.99 -2.76 14.96
C GLN A 19 -9.53 -1.33 14.64
N ASN A 20 -8.33 -1.18 14.09
CA ASN A 20 -7.79 0.12 13.65
C ASN A 20 -8.30 0.53 12.25
N ILE A 21 -8.99 -0.38 11.54
CA ILE A 21 -9.65 -0.08 10.28
C ILE A 21 -10.98 0.60 10.60
N GLY A 22 -11.03 1.91 10.44
CA GLY A 22 -12.24 2.69 10.63
C GLY A 22 -13.16 2.66 9.41
N SER A 23 -14.30 3.35 9.50
CA SER A 23 -15.25 3.51 8.40
C SER A 23 -14.89 4.65 7.43
N THR A 24 -14.00 5.56 7.83
CA THR A 24 -13.60 6.72 7.03
C THR A 24 -12.46 6.35 6.09
N ALA A 25 -12.59 6.75 4.81
CA ALA A 25 -11.54 6.54 3.81
C ALA A 25 -10.19 7.09 4.30
N SER A 26 -9.16 6.27 4.22
CA SER A 26 -7.85 6.54 4.82
C SER A 26 -6.73 6.23 3.83
N ILE A 27 -5.53 6.69 4.14
CA ILE A 27 -4.33 6.37 3.37
C ILE A 27 -3.55 5.29 4.11
N VAL A 28 -3.42 4.12 3.49
CA VAL A 28 -2.60 3.01 3.99
C VAL A 28 -1.17 3.21 3.51
N LEU A 29 -0.23 3.34 4.43
CA LEU A 29 1.20 3.31 4.15
C LEU A 29 1.78 1.99 4.64
N SER A 30 2.13 1.12 3.71
CA SER A 30 2.56 -0.25 4.00
C SER A 30 3.98 -0.54 3.55
N LYS A 31 4.65 -1.43 4.27
CA LYS A 31 5.84 -2.12 3.77
C LYS A 31 5.52 -2.78 2.43
N HIS A 32 6.53 -2.87 1.57
CA HIS A 32 6.42 -3.55 0.27
C HIS A 32 7.47 -4.63 0.15
N GLN A 33 7.09 -5.90 0.23
CA GLN A 33 8.02 -7.03 0.23
C GLN A 33 7.70 -8.08 -0.83
N SER A 34 6.42 -8.22 -1.21
CA SER A 34 5.92 -9.34 -1.99
C SER A 34 4.88 -8.89 -3.03
N ALA A 35 4.42 -9.78 -3.86
CA ALA A 35 3.18 -9.62 -4.60
C ALA A 35 1.95 -10.02 -3.74
N TRP A 36 2.17 -10.70 -2.63
CA TRP A 36 1.12 -11.20 -1.75
C TRP A 36 0.24 -10.07 -1.18
N GLU A 37 0.84 -8.99 -0.71
CA GLU A 37 0.10 -7.88 -0.09
C GLU A 37 -0.88 -7.22 -1.07
N THR A 38 -0.57 -7.17 -2.37
CA THR A 38 -1.48 -6.61 -3.37
C THR A 38 -2.76 -7.43 -3.53
N LEU A 39 -2.69 -8.73 -3.23
CA LEU A 39 -3.83 -9.64 -3.24
C LEU A 39 -4.57 -9.62 -1.89
N ALA A 40 -3.81 -9.66 -0.78
CA ALA A 40 -4.37 -9.78 0.55
C ALA A 40 -5.10 -8.52 0.99
N PHE A 41 -4.58 -7.35 0.66
CA PHE A 41 -5.18 -6.08 1.07
C PHE A 41 -6.56 -5.85 0.43
N GLN A 42 -6.85 -6.45 -0.72
CA GLN A 42 -8.21 -6.47 -1.30
C GLN A 42 -9.24 -7.16 -0.40
N LYS A 43 -8.79 -8.06 0.47
CA LYS A 43 -9.64 -8.75 1.44
C LYS A 43 -9.62 -8.08 2.82
N ILE A 44 -8.50 -7.47 3.20
CA ILE A 44 -8.26 -6.92 4.54
C ILE A 44 -8.88 -5.54 4.69
N PHE A 45 -8.74 -4.68 3.67
CA PHE A 45 -9.20 -3.30 3.72
C PHE A 45 -10.50 -3.07 2.94
N PRO A 46 -11.26 -2.00 3.25
CA PRO A 46 -12.38 -1.55 2.43
C PRO A 46 -11.98 -1.28 0.97
N PRO A 47 -12.95 -0.99 0.08
CA PRO A 47 -12.65 -0.68 -1.31
C PRO A 47 -11.51 0.35 -1.45
N GLN A 48 -10.49 -0.01 -2.22
CA GLN A 48 -9.23 0.72 -2.25
C GLN A 48 -8.66 0.86 -3.65
N VAL A 49 -7.82 1.85 -3.82
CA VAL A 49 -7.06 2.09 -5.04
C VAL A 49 -5.55 2.10 -4.74
N TRP A 50 -4.77 1.75 -5.74
CA TRP A 50 -3.31 1.66 -5.65
C TRP A 50 -2.65 2.82 -6.37
N VAL A 51 -1.56 3.32 -5.79
CA VAL A 51 -0.66 4.23 -6.50
C VAL A 51 0.37 3.41 -7.26
N LEU A 52 0.34 3.50 -8.58
CA LEU A 52 1.20 2.71 -9.46
C LEU A 52 1.88 3.55 -10.53
N LYS A 53 2.88 2.97 -11.18
CA LYS A 53 3.52 3.58 -12.35
C LYS A 53 2.57 3.56 -13.53
N LYS A 54 2.39 4.69 -14.24
CA LYS A 54 1.51 4.77 -15.39
C LYS A 54 1.89 3.80 -16.51
N GLU A 55 3.17 3.47 -16.62
CA GLU A 55 3.68 2.54 -17.65
C GLU A 55 3.09 1.13 -17.48
N LEU A 56 2.66 0.74 -16.28
CA LEU A 56 2.00 -0.55 -16.04
C LEU A 56 0.65 -0.66 -16.77
N LEU A 57 -0.02 0.44 -17.04
CA LEU A 57 -1.29 0.46 -17.76
C LEU A 57 -1.12 0.13 -19.26
N TRP A 58 0.11 0.20 -19.77
CA TRP A 58 0.43 -0.10 -21.17
C TRP A 58 0.71 -1.60 -21.42
N VAL A 59 0.83 -2.39 -20.36
CA VAL A 59 1.04 -3.84 -20.49
C VAL A 59 -0.27 -4.48 -20.96
N PRO A 60 -0.28 -5.15 -22.14
CA PRO A 60 -1.49 -5.77 -22.68
C PRO A 60 -2.15 -6.72 -21.65
N PHE A 61 -3.48 -6.76 -21.62
CA PHE A 61 -4.33 -7.52 -20.72
C PHE A 61 -4.17 -7.13 -19.24
N PHE A 62 -2.95 -7.15 -18.71
CA PHE A 62 -2.66 -6.79 -17.32
C PHE A 62 -2.96 -5.32 -17.03
N GLY A 63 -2.48 -4.42 -17.90
CA GLY A 63 -2.72 -2.99 -17.76
C GLY A 63 -4.20 -2.62 -17.90
N TRP A 64 -4.91 -3.30 -18.78
CA TRP A 64 -6.36 -3.11 -18.95
C TRP A 64 -7.13 -3.54 -17.70
N GLY A 65 -6.79 -4.69 -17.11
CA GLY A 65 -7.34 -5.11 -15.83
C GLY A 65 -7.04 -4.13 -14.70
N LEU A 66 -5.80 -3.60 -14.64
CA LEU A 66 -5.43 -2.56 -13.68
C LEU A 66 -6.22 -1.27 -13.88
N ALA A 67 -6.43 -0.82 -15.11
CA ALA A 67 -7.20 0.40 -15.41
C ALA A 67 -8.63 0.32 -14.86
N MET A 68 -9.25 -0.88 -14.91
CA MET A 68 -10.59 -1.10 -14.36
C MET A 68 -10.66 -0.95 -12.84
N THR A 69 -9.54 -1.03 -12.13
CA THR A 69 -9.49 -0.84 -10.66
C THR A 69 -9.39 0.63 -10.24
N SER A 70 -9.56 1.57 -11.17
CA SER A 70 -9.48 3.01 -10.93
C SER A 70 -8.18 3.47 -10.22
N PRO A 71 -7.00 2.98 -10.60
CA PRO A 71 -5.77 3.25 -9.89
C PRO A 71 -5.35 4.72 -10.00
N ILE A 72 -4.48 5.15 -9.10
CA ILE A 72 -3.77 6.42 -9.20
C ILE A 72 -2.48 6.18 -9.98
N ALA A 73 -2.51 6.53 -11.27
CA ALA A 73 -1.38 6.29 -12.16
C ALA A 73 -0.47 7.51 -12.25
N ILE A 74 0.81 7.33 -11.96
CA ILE A 74 1.79 8.43 -11.90
C ILE A 74 3.04 8.19 -12.75
N ASN A 75 3.60 9.28 -13.24
CA ASN A 75 4.95 9.28 -13.79
C ASN A 75 5.95 9.55 -12.66
N ARG A 76 6.56 8.52 -12.10
CA ARG A 76 7.50 8.65 -10.98
C ARG A 76 8.75 9.48 -11.32
N LYS A 77 9.10 9.64 -12.60
CA LYS A 77 10.25 10.44 -13.04
C LYS A 77 9.95 11.94 -13.07
N ALA A 78 8.68 12.33 -12.95
CA ALA A 78 8.25 13.72 -13.06
C ALA A 78 8.45 14.54 -11.76
N GLY A 79 9.13 14.00 -10.74
CA GLY A 79 9.45 14.73 -9.51
C GLY A 79 8.21 15.35 -8.85
N ARG A 80 8.19 16.69 -8.69
CA ARG A 80 7.08 17.42 -8.05
C ARG A 80 5.73 17.20 -8.76
N LYS A 81 5.72 17.10 -10.09
CA LYS A 81 4.49 16.82 -10.85
C LYS A 81 3.88 15.47 -10.51
N SER A 82 4.68 14.48 -10.08
CA SER A 82 4.15 13.20 -9.60
C SER A 82 3.32 13.37 -8.33
N LEU A 83 3.75 14.24 -7.41
CA LEU A 83 3.01 14.53 -6.17
C LEU A 83 1.67 15.20 -6.49
N GLU A 84 1.67 16.15 -7.42
CA GLU A 84 0.45 16.81 -7.88
C GLU A 84 -0.53 15.82 -8.53
N GLN A 85 -0.02 14.88 -9.36
CA GLN A 85 -0.84 13.81 -9.94
C GLN A 85 -1.48 12.94 -8.86
N ILE A 86 -0.71 12.56 -7.81
CA ILE A 86 -1.26 11.76 -6.70
C ILE A 86 -2.32 12.57 -5.95
N LEU A 87 -2.10 13.86 -5.70
CA LEU A 87 -3.02 14.69 -4.96
C LEU A 87 -4.37 14.83 -5.70
N ILE A 88 -4.34 15.20 -6.97
CA ILE A 88 -5.55 15.43 -7.77
C ILE A 88 -6.38 14.14 -7.86
N GLN A 89 -5.74 13.03 -8.28
CA GLN A 89 -6.42 11.75 -8.41
C GLN A 89 -6.82 11.19 -7.03
N GLY A 90 -5.97 11.36 -6.00
CA GLY A 90 -6.23 10.89 -4.65
C GLY A 90 -7.42 11.58 -4.01
N LEU A 91 -7.55 12.91 -4.17
CA LEU A 91 -8.72 13.66 -3.70
C LEU A 91 -10.02 13.12 -4.32
N ASP A 92 -10.03 12.86 -5.63
CA ASP A 92 -11.20 12.28 -6.29
C ASP A 92 -11.55 10.90 -5.72
N ARG A 93 -10.56 10.05 -5.49
CA ARG A 93 -10.77 8.70 -4.93
C ARG A 93 -11.24 8.72 -3.49
N LEU A 94 -10.64 9.57 -2.64
CA LEU A 94 -11.07 9.75 -1.24
C LEU A 94 -12.51 10.28 -1.15
N LYS A 95 -12.89 11.25 -1.98
CA LYS A 95 -14.26 11.75 -2.05
C LYS A 95 -15.28 10.68 -2.45
N LYS A 96 -14.87 9.71 -3.25
CA LYS A 96 -15.69 8.55 -3.63
C LYS A 96 -15.68 7.43 -2.58
N GLY A 97 -15.01 7.64 -1.43
CA GLY A 97 -14.95 6.67 -0.35
C GLY A 97 -13.88 5.58 -0.51
N PHE A 98 -13.04 5.65 -1.55
CA PHE A 98 -11.96 4.69 -1.72
C PHE A 98 -10.79 4.99 -0.78
N TRP A 99 -10.24 3.95 -0.19
CA TRP A 99 -8.97 4.02 0.51
C TRP A 99 -7.83 4.09 -0.49
N ILE A 100 -6.72 4.72 -0.11
CA ILE A 100 -5.53 4.79 -0.97
C ILE A 100 -4.42 3.96 -0.35
N VAL A 101 -3.93 2.94 -1.08
CA VAL A 101 -2.79 2.14 -0.64
C VAL A 101 -1.53 2.59 -1.36
N MET A 102 -0.50 2.90 -0.56
CA MET A 102 0.80 3.31 -1.05
C MET A 102 1.91 2.56 -0.34
N PHE A 103 2.96 2.30 -1.09
CA PHE A 103 4.19 1.74 -0.56
C PHE A 103 5.25 2.85 -0.51
N PRO A 104 5.59 3.40 0.67
CA PRO A 104 6.52 4.52 0.78
C PRO A 104 7.94 4.14 0.32
N GLU A 105 8.31 2.87 0.33
CA GLU A 105 9.60 2.39 -0.21
C GLU A 105 9.70 2.50 -1.74
N GLY A 106 8.58 2.62 -2.45
CA GLY A 106 8.51 2.74 -3.90
C GLY A 106 8.94 1.49 -4.69
N THR A 107 9.51 0.50 -4.02
CA THR A 107 9.91 -0.80 -4.57
C THR A 107 9.82 -1.87 -3.49
N ARG A 108 9.77 -3.14 -3.91
CA ARG A 108 9.81 -4.27 -2.97
C ARG A 108 11.19 -4.38 -2.32
N THR A 109 11.23 -4.33 -0.99
CA THR A 109 12.43 -4.40 -0.15
C THR A 109 12.49 -5.76 0.54
N PRO A 110 13.63 -6.48 0.52
CA PRO A 110 13.78 -7.76 1.20
C PRO A 110 13.49 -7.66 2.71
N PRO A 111 12.99 -8.75 3.34
CA PRO A 111 12.85 -8.81 4.79
C PRO A 111 14.17 -8.52 5.51
N GLY A 112 14.10 -7.83 6.64
CA GLY A 112 15.28 -7.42 7.42
C GLY A 112 16.02 -6.21 6.88
N GLN A 113 15.72 -5.75 5.68
CA GLN A 113 16.28 -4.52 5.13
C GLN A 113 15.35 -3.33 5.34
N LYS A 114 15.96 -2.17 5.61
CA LYS A 114 15.25 -0.89 5.73
C LYS A 114 15.35 -0.15 4.39
N GLY A 115 14.22 0.01 3.71
CA GLY A 115 14.13 0.83 2.50
C GLY A 115 14.00 2.32 2.86
N LYS A 116 14.38 3.20 1.94
CA LYS A 116 14.15 4.64 2.08
C LYS A 116 12.66 4.94 1.89
N TYR A 117 12.04 5.58 2.86
CA TYR A 117 10.65 6.03 2.75
C TYR A 117 10.57 7.35 1.97
N HIS A 118 9.78 7.36 0.92
CA HIS A 118 9.48 8.54 0.12
C HIS A 118 8.28 9.28 0.70
N ILE A 119 8.36 10.60 0.71
CA ILE A 119 7.40 11.49 1.37
C ILE A 119 6.01 11.53 0.71
N GLY A 120 5.85 10.98 -0.51
CA GLY A 120 4.66 11.17 -1.34
C GLY A 120 3.34 10.86 -0.64
N GLY A 121 3.25 9.73 0.07
CA GLY A 121 2.03 9.34 0.80
C GLY A 121 1.71 10.27 1.96
N ALA A 122 2.72 10.63 2.75
CA ALA A 122 2.58 11.56 3.86
C ALA A 122 2.23 12.98 3.38
N TRP A 123 2.77 13.39 2.23
CA TRP A 123 2.46 14.68 1.61
C TRP A 123 0.98 14.76 1.19
N VAL A 124 0.46 13.72 0.52
CA VAL A 124 -0.95 13.65 0.16
C VAL A 124 -1.82 13.64 1.42
N ALA A 125 -1.48 12.83 2.42
CA ALA A 125 -2.20 12.76 3.69
C ALA A 125 -2.31 14.13 4.37
N SER A 126 -1.20 14.86 4.46
CA SER A 126 -1.17 16.22 5.00
C SER A 126 -2.03 17.21 4.21
N LYS A 127 -1.98 17.16 2.86
CA LYS A 127 -2.73 18.07 1.99
C LYS A 127 -4.24 17.78 1.95
N THR A 128 -4.63 16.53 2.15
CA THR A 128 -6.04 16.10 2.16
C THR A 128 -6.63 16.02 3.56
N ASN A 129 -5.82 16.27 4.59
CA ASN A 129 -6.16 16.07 6.01
C ASN A 129 -6.74 14.66 6.26
N THR A 130 -6.19 13.65 5.57
CA THR A 130 -6.65 12.26 5.65
C THR A 130 -5.70 11.47 6.53
N GLN A 131 -6.23 10.77 7.54
CA GLN A 131 -5.43 9.94 8.46
C GLN A 131 -4.64 8.86 7.72
N VAL A 132 -3.50 8.50 8.29
CA VAL A 132 -2.63 7.43 7.77
C VAL A 132 -2.75 6.19 8.63
N ILE A 133 -2.93 5.04 7.99
CA ILE A 133 -2.87 3.73 8.65
C ILE A 133 -1.54 3.07 8.29
N PRO A 134 -0.60 2.94 9.24
CA PRO A 134 0.65 2.23 8.97
C PRO A 134 0.42 0.73 9.01
N VAL A 135 1.06 0.00 8.08
CA VAL A 135 0.93 -1.46 7.97
C VAL A 135 2.28 -2.10 7.76
N ALA A 136 2.59 -3.08 8.60
CA ALA A 136 3.76 -3.93 8.46
C ALA A 136 3.35 -5.38 8.23
N HIS A 137 4.19 -6.13 7.54
CA HIS A 137 4.02 -7.56 7.34
C HIS A 137 5.36 -8.23 7.00
N ASN A 138 5.39 -9.55 7.11
CA ASN A 138 6.59 -10.36 6.80
C ASN A 138 6.40 -11.21 5.54
N ALA A 139 5.55 -10.79 4.61
CA ALA A 139 5.20 -11.57 3.41
C ALA A 139 6.42 -11.95 2.56
N GLY A 140 7.45 -11.12 2.54
CA GLY A 140 8.69 -11.40 1.80
C GLY A 140 9.47 -12.61 2.27
N LEU A 141 9.27 -13.09 3.52
CA LEU A 141 9.87 -14.33 4.03
C LEU A 141 9.30 -15.57 3.32
N PHE A 142 8.02 -15.51 2.92
CA PHE A 142 7.27 -16.62 2.34
C PHE A 142 7.16 -16.53 0.83
N TRP A 143 7.03 -15.32 0.29
CA TRP A 143 6.98 -15.06 -1.14
C TRP A 143 7.87 -13.87 -1.52
N PRO A 144 9.19 -14.11 -1.68
CA PRO A 144 10.15 -13.05 -2.01
C PRO A 144 9.86 -12.38 -3.36
N LYS A 145 10.40 -11.18 -3.53
CA LYS A 145 10.39 -10.46 -4.82
C LYS A 145 11.01 -11.34 -5.92
N ASN A 146 10.35 -11.39 -7.07
CA ASN A 146 10.79 -12.13 -8.26
C ASN A 146 10.91 -13.66 -8.07
N SER A 147 10.34 -14.23 -7.01
CA SER A 147 10.29 -15.67 -6.81
C SER A 147 8.99 -16.26 -7.31
N ILE A 148 9.09 -17.35 -8.06
CA ILE A 148 7.94 -18.20 -8.40
C ILE A 148 7.60 -19.10 -7.22
N LEU A 149 8.60 -19.53 -6.48
CA LEU A 149 8.45 -20.41 -5.31
C LEU A 149 7.88 -19.64 -4.12
N LYS A 150 6.98 -20.28 -3.40
CA LYS A 150 6.41 -19.82 -2.13
C LYS A 150 6.78 -20.82 -1.05
N LYS A 151 7.07 -20.32 0.14
CA LYS A 151 7.33 -21.13 1.32
C LYS A 151 6.04 -21.28 2.12
N ALA A 152 5.81 -22.48 2.64
CA ALA A 152 4.71 -22.72 3.59
C ALA A 152 4.90 -21.89 4.87
N GLY A 153 3.80 -21.51 5.51
CA GLY A 153 3.82 -20.81 6.78
C GLY A 153 2.68 -19.79 6.93
N THR A 154 2.83 -18.90 7.92
CA THR A 154 1.79 -17.92 8.24
C THR A 154 2.36 -16.50 8.18
N ILE A 155 1.88 -15.71 7.23
CA ILE A 155 2.21 -14.29 7.12
C ILE A 155 1.52 -13.54 8.26
N GLN A 156 2.31 -12.76 9.00
CA GLN A 156 1.80 -11.85 10.02
C GLN A 156 1.59 -10.48 9.37
N VAL A 157 0.39 -9.93 9.52
CA VAL A 157 0.06 -8.55 9.14
C VAL A 157 -0.25 -7.79 10.41
N SER A 158 0.39 -6.65 10.61
CA SER A 158 0.13 -5.75 11.72
C SER A 158 -0.39 -4.43 11.16
N ILE A 159 -1.55 -3.98 11.69
CA ILE A 159 -2.20 -2.72 11.32
C ILE A 159 -2.09 -1.80 12.53
N GLY A 160 -1.37 -0.70 12.38
CA GLY A 160 -1.17 0.28 13.46
C GLY A 160 -2.39 1.16 13.69
N LYS A 161 -2.36 1.87 14.81
CA LYS A 161 -3.36 2.91 15.10
C LYS A 161 -3.31 4.00 14.03
N PRO A 162 -4.46 4.60 13.69
CA PRO A 162 -4.49 5.73 12.77
C PRO A 162 -3.59 6.87 13.26
N ILE A 163 -2.73 7.35 12.39
CA ILE A 163 -1.90 8.54 12.62
C ILE A 163 -2.74 9.75 12.21
N ASP A 164 -3.11 10.57 13.18
CA ASP A 164 -3.71 11.88 12.90
C ASP A 164 -2.67 12.79 12.24
N VAL A 165 -3.04 13.39 11.12
CA VAL A 165 -2.16 14.24 10.31
C VAL A 165 -2.40 15.74 10.54
N LYS A 166 -3.43 16.11 11.30
CA LYS A 166 -3.81 17.49 11.52
C LYS A 166 -2.63 18.28 12.14
N GLY A 167 -2.27 19.37 11.50
CA GLY A 167 -1.17 20.22 11.95
C GLY A 167 0.24 19.63 11.78
N LYS A 168 0.38 18.43 11.20
CA LYS A 168 1.69 17.78 11.01
C LYS A 168 2.26 18.04 9.62
N ALA A 169 3.54 18.35 9.58
CA ALA A 169 4.29 18.41 8.33
C ALA A 169 4.46 16.98 7.74
N PRO A 170 4.55 16.82 6.41
CA PRO A 170 4.75 15.52 5.78
C PRO A 170 5.94 14.71 6.32
N ASN A 171 7.04 15.36 6.68
CA ASN A 171 8.21 14.71 7.27
C ASN A 171 7.92 14.09 8.64
N GLN A 172 7.06 14.72 9.44
CA GLN A 172 6.64 14.19 10.73
C GLN A 172 5.74 12.96 10.54
N ILE A 173 4.81 13.00 9.58
CA ILE A 173 3.89 11.90 9.28
C ILE A 173 4.68 10.67 8.79
N ILE A 174 5.62 10.87 7.85
CA ILE A 174 6.41 9.75 7.31
C ILE A 174 7.31 9.15 8.39
N LYS A 175 7.89 9.98 9.26
CA LYS A 175 8.69 9.50 10.39
C LYS A 175 7.85 8.67 11.36
N LEU A 176 6.66 9.14 11.76
CA LEU A 176 5.74 8.36 12.60
C LEU A 176 5.35 7.03 11.96
N THR A 177 5.22 6.99 10.63
CA THR A 177 4.93 5.75 9.90
C THR A 177 6.13 4.79 9.86
N GLU A 178 7.35 5.34 9.80
CA GLU A 178 8.59 4.57 9.72
C GLU A 178 9.02 4.01 11.09
N ASP A 179 8.73 4.78 12.15
CA ASP A 179 9.09 4.42 13.54
C ASP A 179 8.13 3.38 14.13
N TRP A 180 6.93 3.24 13.54
CA TRP A 180 5.96 2.22 13.89
C TRP A 180 6.27 0.87 13.25
#